data_63c9f8c4e3190e3a0722c532d82513e3
#
_entry.id   63c9f8c4e3190e3a0722c532d82513e3
#
_cell.length_a   1.000
_cell.length_b   1.000
_cell.length_c   1.000
_cell.angle_alpha   90.00
_cell.angle_beta   90.00
_cell.angle_gamma   90.00
#
_symmetry.space_group_name_H-M   'P 1'
#
loop_
_entity.id
_entity.type
_entity.pdbx_description
1 polymer ?
#
loop_
_entity_poly.entity_id
_entity_poly.type
_entity_poly.pdbx_seq_one_letter_code
_entity_poly.pdbx_strand_id
1 'polypeptide(L)'
;DKIYSYFFATIKMVFISHFGSGAFMKSKKDAIILAQKMVAIGEGAGRETKAILTNMDVPLGIAVGNEIEVVEAIQTLQGKGPKDFQEICEVFAANMLMLAKIANEKEAHERVKEVIANGSALQKFAEMVKTQGGDSEYIYHADKFEPAKYHQDFIAPQDGWVVKMDTEICGKTAVVLGAGRETKDSAIDPKAGIYFYKKTGDKVKAGETVATLCASDKEKLKAGVEYLKNGYFFGNQQVDTMKNIIAEVTKDSVTDN
;
A
#
# COMPACT_ATOMS: atom_id res chain seq x y z
N ASP A 1 8.02 -31.62 -19.60
CA ASP A 1 7.61 -30.48 -20.45
C ASP A 1 6.10 -30.18 -20.43
N LYS A 2 5.21 -31.19 -20.30
CA LYS A 2 3.75 -30.94 -20.21
C LYS A 2 3.31 -30.31 -18.89
N ILE A 3 4.00 -30.55 -17.77
CA ILE A 3 3.67 -29.98 -16.46
C ILE A 3 3.95 -28.46 -16.44
N TYR A 4 5.06 -28.03 -17.05
CA TYR A 4 5.38 -26.62 -17.18
C TYR A 4 4.38 -25.87 -18.08
N SER A 5 3.92 -26.47 -19.18
CA SER A 5 2.96 -25.85 -20.08
C SER A 5 1.58 -25.70 -19.41
N TYR A 6 1.16 -26.64 -18.57
CA TYR A 6 -0.09 -26.55 -17.80
C TYR A 6 -0.02 -25.47 -16.72
N PHE A 7 1.13 -25.32 -16.04
CA PHE A 7 1.31 -24.29 -15.01
C PHE A 7 1.30 -22.89 -15.61
N PHE A 8 1.90 -22.70 -16.78
CA PHE A 8 1.89 -21.39 -17.47
C PHE A 8 0.56 -21.06 -18.16
N ALA A 9 -0.22 -22.04 -18.58
CA ALA A 9 -1.52 -21.80 -19.24
C ALA A 9 -2.64 -21.39 -18.27
N THR A 10 -2.46 -21.54 -16.95
CA THR A 10 -3.49 -21.30 -15.94
C THR A 10 -3.30 -19.98 -15.16
N ILE A 11 -2.17 -19.29 -15.32
CA ILE A 11 -1.91 -18.04 -14.60
C ILE A 11 -2.67 -16.91 -15.31
N LYS A 12 -3.71 -16.44 -14.66
CA LYS A 12 -4.39 -15.21 -15.00
C LYS A 12 -3.68 -14.05 -14.32
N MET A 13 -3.71 -12.86 -14.90
CA MET A 13 -2.88 -11.76 -14.44
C MET A 13 -3.75 -10.57 -14.01
N VAL A 14 -3.52 -10.13 -12.78
CA VAL A 14 -3.96 -8.81 -12.33
C VAL A 14 -2.73 -7.91 -12.31
N PHE A 15 -2.74 -6.85 -13.12
CA PHE A 15 -1.74 -5.80 -13.04
C PHE A 15 -2.23 -4.68 -12.16
N ILE A 16 -1.36 -4.19 -11.30
CA ILE A 16 -1.58 -2.98 -10.55
C ILE A 16 -0.78 -1.88 -11.23
N SER A 17 -1.46 -0.86 -11.72
CA SER A 17 -0.83 0.33 -12.28
C SER A 17 -1.11 1.49 -11.35
N HIS A 18 -0.06 2.21 -10.97
CA HIS A 18 -0.16 3.36 -10.09
C HIS A 18 0.10 4.64 -10.87
N PHE A 19 -0.60 5.72 -10.50
CA PHE A 19 -0.24 7.05 -10.96
C PHE A 19 -0.30 8.04 -9.79
N GLY A 20 0.46 9.13 -9.90
CA GLY A 20 0.56 10.16 -8.87
C GLY A 20 2.02 10.54 -8.57
N SER A 21 2.23 11.36 -7.57
CA SER A 21 3.56 11.88 -7.20
C SER A 21 4.54 10.78 -6.80
N GLY A 22 4.06 9.71 -6.18
CA GLY A 22 4.86 8.54 -5.79
C GLY A 22 5.01 7.47 -6.88
N ALA A 23 4.30 7.60 -8.02
CA ALA A 23 4.27 6.59 -9.06
C ALA A 23 5.24 6.88 -10.22
N PHE A 24 5.54 5.84 -11.02
CA PHE A 24 6.30 5.98 -12.26
C PHE A 24 5.50 6.79 -13.30
N MET A 25 4.18 6.55 -13.42
CA MET A 25 3.28 7.33 -14.28
C MET A 25 2.76 8.55 -13.52
N LYS A 26 3.00 9.75 -14.04
CA LYS A 26 2.61 11.02 -13.41
C LYS A 26 1.23 11.51 -13.88
N SER A 27 0.64 10.91 -14.91
CA SER A 27 -0.71 11.25 -15.38
C SER A 27 -1.61 10.04 -15.49
N LYS A 28 -2.91 10.21 -15.20
CA LYS A 28 -3.95 9.19 -15.37
C LYS A 28 -3.99 8.66 -16.81
N LYS A 29 -3.87 9.55 -17.80
CA LYS A 29 -3.88 9.19 -19.22
C LYS A 29 -2.75 8.23 -19.58
N ASP A 30 -1.52 8.52 -19.16
CA ASP A 30 -0.36 7.69 -19.46
C ASP A 30 -0.45 6.35 -18.72
N ALA A 31 -0.97 6.34 -17.49
CA ALA A 31 -1.21 5.12 -16.72
C ALA A 31 -2.25 4.20 -17.40
N ILE A 32 -3.33 4.77 -17.95
CA ILE A 32 -4.33 4.01 -18.73
C ILE A 32 -3.67 3.42 -20.00
N ILE A 33 -2.89 4.20 -20.74
CA ILE A 33 -2.21 3.72 -21.96
C ILE A 33 -1.24 2.58 -21.61
N LEU A 34 -0.50 2.68 -20.53
CA LEU A 34 0.39 1.62 -20.07
C LEU A 34 -0.42 0.37 -19.69
N ALA A 35 -1.48 0.53 -18.92
CA ALA A 35 -2.35 -0.57 -18.50
C ALA A 35 -2.96 -1.31 -19.71
N GLN A 36 -3.45 -0.58 -20.73
CA GLN A 36 -3.94 -1.17 -21.98
C GLN A 36 -2.87 -1.99 -22.70
N LYS A 37 -1.64 -1.49 -22.78
CA LYS A 37 -0.52 -2.23 -23.37
C LYS A 37 -0.19 -3.50 -22.59
N MET A 38 -0.17 -3.44 -21.26
CA MET A 38 0.09 -4.60 -20.42
C MET A 38 -1.00 -5.65 -20.53
N VAL A 39 -2.28 -5.23 -20.56
CA VAL A 39 -3.41 -6.12 -20.80
C VAL A 39 -3.29 -6.78 -22.18
N ALA A 40 -3.00 -6.01 -23.24
CA ALA A 40 -2.83 -6.54 -24.59
C ALA A 40 -1.67 -7.59 -24.67
N ILE A 41 -0.57 -7.37 -23.97
CA ILE A 41 0.55 -8.32 -23.90
C ILE A 41 0.11 -9.62 -23.20
N GLY A 42 -0.60 -9.50 -22.08
CA GLY A 42 -1.11 -10.66 -21.34
C GLY A 42 -2.10 -11.48 -22.18
N GLU A 43 -3.07 -10.83 -22.80
CA GLU A 43 -4.04 -11.46 -23.71
C GLU A 43 -3.35 -12.10 -24.92
N GLY A 44 -2.38 -11.41 -25.53
CA GLY A 44 -1.56 -11.94 -26.62
C GLY A 44 -0.76 -13.19 -26.23
N ALA A 45 -0.41 -13.33 -24.95
CA ALA A 45 0.22 -14.53 -24.38
C ALA A 45 -0.81 -15.61 -23.96
N GLY A 46 -2.10 -15.45 -24.30
CA GLY A 46 -3.18 -16.39 -23.97
C GLY A 46 -3.59 -16.36 -22.49
N ARG A 47 -3.35 -15.25 -21.78
CA ARG A 47 -3.68 -15.07 -20.36
C ARG A 47 -4.75 -14.03 -20.21
N GLU A 48 -5.90 -14.40 -19.67
CA GLU A 48 -6.94 -13.44 -19.29
C GLU A 48 -6.36 -12.43 -18.29
N THR A 49 -6.37 -11.16 -18.66
CA THR A 49 -5.62 -10.12 -17.96
C THR A 49 -6.50 -8.92 -17.65
N LYS A 50 -6.40 -8.41 -16.44
CA LYS A 50 -7.06 -7.19 -15.97
C LYS A 50 -6.04 -6.28 -15.31
N ALA A 51 -6.12 -4.97 -15.56
CA ALA A 51 -5.32 -3.98 -14.86
C ALA A 51 -6.23 -3.08 -14.00
N ILE A 52 -5.79 -2.80 -12.77
CA ILE A 52 -6.47 -1.91 -11.84
C ILE A 52 -5.55 -0.72 -11.60
N LEU A 53 -6.02 0.48 -11.88
CA LEU A 53 -5.30 1.72 -11.64
C LEU A 53 -5.64 2.24 -10.26
N THR A 54 -4.61 2.49 -9.47
CA THR A 54 -4.74 3.00 -8.10
C THR A 54 -4.05 4.34 -7.92
N ASN A 55 -4.55 5.12 -6.97
CA ASN A 55 -4.01 6.42 -6.60
C ASN A 55 -2.72 6.24 -5.77
N MET A 56 -1.68 6.98 -6.12
CA MET A 56 -0.41 7.08 -5.38
C MET A 56 -0.03 8.52 -5.03
N ASP A 57 -0.99 9.45 -5.00
CA ASP A 57 -0.77 10.81 -4.50
C ASP A 57 -0.86 10.90 -2.96
N VAL A 58 -1.26 9.81 -2.33
CA VAL A 58 -1.33 9.68 -0.88
C VAL A 58 -0.77 8.31 -0.48
N PRO A 59 0.05 8.21 0.57
CA PRO A 59 0.48 6.90 1.09
C PRO A 59 -0.72 6.02 1.42
N LEU A 60 -0.71 4.76 0.96
CA LEU A 60 -1.75 3.79 1.26
C LEU A 60 -1.57 3.26 2.68
N GLY A 61 -2.66 3.08 3.42
CA GLY A 61 -2.61 2.69 4.82
C GLY A 61 -2.04 3.79 5.71
N ILE A 62 -1.61 3.45 6.89
CA ILE A 62 -1.03 4.38 7.89
C ILE A 62 0.48 4.22 7.94
N ALA A 63 1.00 2.99 7.81
CA ALA A 63 2.41 2.67 8.00
C ALA A 63 3.20 2.73 6.68
N VAL A 64 4.41 3.33 6.74
CA VAL A 64 5.38 3.31 5.64
C VAL A 64 6.75 2.93 6.21
N GLY A 65 7.22 1.71 5.93
CA GLY A 65 8.47 1.16 6.47
C GLY A 65 8.62 -0.32 6.14
N ASN A 66 9.06 -1.14 7.10
CA ASN A 66 9.17 -2.60 6.94
C ASN A 66 8.32 -3.34 7.98
N GLU A 67 8.81 -3.53 9.21
CA GLU A 67 8.06 -4.24 10.27
C GLU A 67 6.69 -3.61 10.53
N ILE A 68 6.62 -2.29 10.53
CA ILE A 68 5.36 -1.55 10.77
C ILE A 68 4.31 -1.81 9.68
N GLU A 69 4.72 -2.01 8.42
CA GLU A 69 3.80 -2.40 7.33
C GLU A 69 3.35 -3.86 7.50
N VAL A 70 4.22 -4.76 7.99
CA VAL A 70 3.82 -6.14 8.30
C VAL A 70 2.78 -6.16 9.42
N VAL A 71 2.97 -5.34 10.47
CA VAL A 71 1.98 -5.18 11.54
C VAL A 71 0.65 -4.65 11.01
N GLU A 72 0.67 -3.66 10.11
CA GLU A 72 -0.55 -3.14 9.46
C GLU A 72 -1.24 -4.20 8.59
N ALA A 73 -0.47 -5.01 7.86
CA ALA A 73 -1.02 -6.13 7.08
C ALA A 73 -1.69 -7.18 8.00
N ILE A 74 -1.08 -7.52 9.13
CA ILE A 74 -1.67 -8.41 10.14
C ILE A 74 -2.99 -7.82 10.65
N GLN A 75 -3.01 -6.54 11.01
CA GLN A 75 -4.20 -5.85 11.48
C GLN A 75 -5.31 -5.83 10.41
N THR A 76 -4.93 -5.64 9.14
CA THR A 76 -5.86 -5.67 8.00
C THR A 76 -6.48 -7.06 7.83
N LEU A 77 -5.69 -8.13 7.93
CA LEU A 77 -6.18 -9.50 7.89
C LEU A 77 -7.02 -9.90 9.12
N GLN A 78 -6.93 -9.12 10.20
CA GLN A 78 -7.81 -9.23 11.38
C GLN A 78 -9.07 -8.36 11.27
N GLY A 79 -9.28 -7.65 10.15
CA GLY A 79 -10.39 -6.70 9.96
C GLY A 79 -10.25 -5.40 10.74
N LYS A 80 -9.04 -5.05 11.21
CA LYS A 80 -8.72 -3.86 12.02
C LYS A 80 -7.81 -2.86 11.31
N GLY A 81 -7.44 -3.12 10.06
CA GLY A 81 -6.56 -2.27 9.27
C GLY A 81 -7.21 -0.96 8.82
N PRO A 82 -6.39 -0.06 8.24
CA PRO A 82 -6.88 1.17 7.62
C PRO A 82 -7.89 0.89 6.50
N LYS A 83 -8.94 1.70 6.42
CA LYS A 83 -10.05 1.48 5.48
C LYS A 83 -9.62 1.53 4.01
N ASP A 84 -8.73 2.46 3.66
CA ASP A 84 -8.19 2.61 2.31
C ASP A 84 -7.36 1.39 1.89
N PHE A 85 -6.53 0.86 2.80
CA PHE A 85 -5.75 -0.34 2.55
C PHE A 85 -6.63 -1.59 2.46
N GLN A 86 -7.61 -1.72 3.35
CA GLN A 86 -8.57 -2.82 3.33
C GLN A 86 -9.38 -2.81 2.02
N GLU A 87 -9.87 -1.66 1.55
CA GLU A 87 -10.59 -1.50 0.29
C GLU A 87 -9.77 -2.03 -0.90
N ILE A 88 -8.51 -1.60 -1.02
CA ILE A 88 -7.61 -2.03 -2.08
C ILE A 88 -7.38 -3.56 -2.03
N CYS A 89 -7.11 -4.11 -0.85
CA CYS A 89 -6.91 -5.55 -0.68
C CYS A 89 -8.16 -6.36 -1.05
N GLU A 90 -9.35 -5.91 -0.62
CA GLU A 90 -10.62 -6.58 -0.95
C GLU A 90 -10.89 -6.57 -2.46
N VAL A 91 -10.70 -5.43 -3.12
CA VAL A 91 -10.92 -5.32 -4.57
C VAL A 91 -9.95 -6.21 -5.34
N PHE A 92 -8.67 -6.24 -4.96
CA PHE A 92 -7.68 -7.08 -5.64
C PHE A 92 -7.98 -8.57 -5.45
N ALA A 93 -8.26 -8.99 -4.23
CA ALA A 93 -8.60 -10.38 -3.94
C ALA A 93 -9.88 -10.82 -4.67
N ALA A 94 -10.92 -9.98 -4.69
CA ALA A 94 -12.15 -10.26 -5.43
C ALA A 94 -11.88 -10.40 -6.94
N ASN A 95 -11.09 -9.50 -7.53
CA ASN A 95 -10.71 -9.58 -8.94
C ASN A 95 -9.90 -10.85 -9.26
N MET A 96 -9.02 -11.29 -8.35
CA MET A 96 -8.30 -12.57 -8.50
C MET A 96 -9.26 -13.76 -8.51
N LEU A 97 -10.28 -13.79 -7.63
CA LEU A 97 -11.31 -14.85 -7.61
C LEU A 97 -12.16 -14.86 -8.88
N MET A 98 -12.56 -13.69 -9.37
CA MET A 98 -13.32 -13.57 -10.63
C MET A 98 -12.50 -14.04 -11.84
N LEU A 99 -11.27 -13.59 -11.99
CA LEU A 99 -10.37 -14.04 -13.04
C LEU A 99 -10.11 -15.55 -12.98
N ALA A 100 -9.99 -16.11 -11.79
CA ALA A 100 -9.86 -17.54 -11.59
C ALA A 100 -11.16 -18.32 -11.91
N LYS A 101 -12.27 -17.64 -12.19
CA LYS A 101 -13.62 -18.21 -12.43
C LYS A 101 -14.13 -19.03 -11.24
N ILE A 102 -13.71 -18.65 -10.02
CA ILE A 102 -14.11 -19.29 -8.77
C ILE A 102 -15.40 -18.69 -8.22
N ALA A 103 -15.67 -17.42 -8.54
CA ALA A 103 -16.83 -16.66 -8.05
C ALA A 103 -17.24 -15.58 -9.06
N ASN A 104 -18.52 -15.19 -9.06
CA ASN A 104 -18.96 -13.93 -9.67
C ASN A 104 -18.59 -12.75 -8.76
N GLU A 105 -18.84 -11.52 -9.22
CA GLU A 105 -18.43 -10.29 -8.51
C GLU A 105 -18.95 -10.25 -7.07
N LYS A 106 -20.27 -10.45 -6.89
CA LYS A 106 -20.89 -10.42 -5.55
C LYS A 106 -20.32 -11.50 -4.64
N GLU A 107 -20.25 -12.73 -5.10
CA GLU A 107 -19.69 -13.86 -4.35
C GLU A 107 -18.21 -13.66 -4.03
N ALA A 108 -17.43 -13.05 -4.93
CA ALA A 108 -16.01 -12.79 -4.71
C ALA A 108 -15.79 -11.86 -3.53
N HIS A 109 -16.52 -10.73 -3.48
CA HIS A 109 -16.46 -9.80 -2.35
C HIS A 109 -16.94 -10.42 -1.04
N GLU A 110 -18.03 -11.22 -1.06
CA GLU A 110 -18.53 -11.92 0.13
C GLU A 110 -17.48 -12.92 0.66
N ARG A 111 -16.83 -13.71 -0.21
CA ARG A 111 -15.78 -14.65 0.18
C ARG A 111 -14.55 -13.97 0.76
N VAL A 112 -14.11 -12.86 0.19
CA VAL A 112 -12.97 -12.09 0.72
C VAL A 112 -13.27 -11.60 2.14
N LYS A 113 -14.46 -11.04 2.37
CA LYS A 113 -14.89 -10.60 3.70
C LYS A 113 -15.01 -11.77 4.68
N GLU A 114 -15.52 -12.90 4.23
CA GLU A 114 -15.65 -14.11 5.05
C GLU A 114 -14.29 -14.61 5.55
N VAL A 115 -13.28 -14.73 4.68
CA VAL A 115 -11.96 -15.26 5.07
C VAL A 115 -11.18 -14.30 5.99
N ILE A 116 -11.46 -13.00 5.91
CA ILE A 116 -10.95 -12.02 6.88
C ILE A 116 -11.68 -12.20 8.22
N ALA A 117 -13.02 -12.24 8.20
CA ALA A 117 -13.84 -12.30 9.41
C ALA A 117 -13.63 -13.60 10.21
N ASN A 118 -13.43 -14.73 9.53
CA ASN A 118 -13.23 -16.03 10.19
C ASN A 118 -11.75 -16.33 10.52
N GLY A 119 -10.81 -15.45 10.14
CA GLY A 119 -9.38 -15.54 10.43
C GLY A 119 -8.60 -16.49 9.51
N SER A 120 -9.22 -17.14 8.52
CA SER A 120 -8.51 -18.06 7.62
C SER A 120 -7.52 -17.36 6.71
N ALA A 121 -7.75 -16.08 6.36
CA ALA A 121 -6.78 -15.26 5.63
C ALA A 121 -5.51 -15.01 6.45
N LEU A 122 -5.63 -14.68 7.74
CA LEU A 122 -4.49 -14.53 8.64
C LEU A 122 -3.73 -15.85 8.80
N GLN A 123 -4.45 -16.97 8.95
CA GLN A 123 -3.83 -18.30 9.02
C GLN A 123 -3.03 -18.61 7.75
N LYS A 124 -3.57 -18.27 6.57
CA LYS A 124 -2.87 -18.47 5.30
C LYS A 124 -1.60 -17.63 5.20
N PHE A 125 -1.62 -16.41 5.73
CA PHE A 125 -0.43 -15.57 5.82
C PHE A 125 0.63 -16.19 6.74
N ALA A 126 0.23 -16.72 7.91
CA ALA A 126 1.14 -17.43 8.81
C ALA A 126 1.76 -18.68 8.16
N GLU A 127 0.97 -19.46 7.40
CA GLU A 127 1.46 -20.61 6.63
C GLU A 127 2.50 -20.18 5.57
N MET A 128 2.26 -19.07 4.88
CA MET A 128 3.20 -18.53 3.88
C MET A 128 4.53 -18.15 4.54
N VAL A 129 4.49 -17.42 5.66
CA VAL A 129 5.69 -17.03 6.41
C VAL A 129 6.48 -18.26 6.86
N LYS A 130 5.79 -19.25 7.43
CA LYS A 130 6.41 -20.52 7.87
C LYS A 130 7.05 -21.27 6.71
N THR A 131 6.39 -21.34 5.56
CA THR A 131 6.89 -22.04 4.38
C THR A 131 8.16 -21.39 3.83
N GLN A 132 8.30 -20.07 4.00
CA GLN A 132 9.48 -19.30 3.62
C GLN A 132 10.59 -19.33 4.70
N GLY A 133 10.42 -20.08 5.79
CA GLY A 133 11.39 -20.22 6.87
C GLY A 133 11.32 -19.13 7.94
N GLY A 134 10.28 -18.30 7.92
CA GLY A 134 10.04 -17.28 8.94
C GLY A 134 9.32 -17.86 10.18
N ASP A 135 9.33 -17.07 11.27
CA ASP A 135 8.60 -17.42 12.48
C ASP A 135 7.14 -16.94 12.38
N SER A 136 6.22 -17.88 12.20
CA SER A 136 4.79 -17.60 12.08
C SER A 136 4.14 -17.09 13.38
N GLU A 137 4.81 -17.20 14.53
CA GLU A 137 4.31 -16.68 15.80
C GLU A 137 4.15 -15.16 15.79
N TYR A 138 4.99 -14.44 15.05
CA TYR A 138 4.86 -13.00 14.85
C TYR A 138 3.55 -12.60 14.16
N ILE A 139 2.96 -13.48 13.36
CA ILE A 139 1.70 -13.21 12.67
C ILE A 139 0.51 -13.26 13.63
N TYR A 140 0.57 -14.14 14.63
CA TYR A 140 -0.47 -14.23 15.65
C TYR A 140 -0.25 -13.27 16.83
N HIS A 141 0.99 -12.84 17.02
CA HIS A 141 1.45 -12.01 18.13
C HIS A 141 2.24 -10.81 17.61
N ALA A 142 1.55 -9.88 16.96
CA ALA A 142 2.18 -8.67 16.40
C ALA A 142 2.82 -7.77 17.46
N ASP A 143 2.46 -7.93 18.74
CA ASP A 143 3.08 -7.30 19.89
C ASP A 143 4.53 -7.75 20.13
N LYS A 144 4.98 -8.85 19.52
CA LYS A 144 6.39 -9.28 19.53
C LYS A 144 7.31 -8.41 18.67
N PHE A 145 6.74 -7.63 17.73
CA PHE A 145 7.54 -6.64 17.02
C PHE A 145 7.90 -5.49 17.96
N GLU A 146 9.19 -5.41 18.29
CA GLU A 146 9.68 -4.34 19.17
C GLU A 146 9.68 -3.00 18.43
N PRO A 147 9.19 -1.91 19.04
CA PRO A 147 9.22 -0.59 18.40
C PRO A 147 10.66 -0.11 18.19
N ALA A 148 10.84 0.82 17.26
CA ALA A 148 12.11 1.53 17.11
C ALA A 148 12.49 2.27 18.40
N LYS A 149 13.79 2.50 18.60
CA LYS A 149 14.30 3.12 19.83
C LYS A 149 13.87 4.58 20.01
N TYR A 150 13.75 5.31 18.91
CA TYR A 150 13.43 6.74 18.91
C TYR A 150 12.20 7.01 18.07
N HIS A 151 11.36 7.91 18.59
CA HIS A 151 10.13 8.36 17.92
C HIS A 151 10.07 9.88 18.01
N GLN A 152 9.51 10.50 16.99
CA GLN A 152 9.23 11.93 16.99
C GLN A 152 7.93 12.21 16.24
N ASP A 153 7.04 12.94 16.92
CA ASP A 153 5.80 13.40 16.31
C ASP A 153 6.07 14.58 15.36
N PHE A 154 5.40 14.54 14.24
CA PHE A 154 5.30 15.61 13.27
C PHE A 154 3.93 16.25 13.45
N ILE A 155 3.91 17.53 13.83
CA ILE A 155 2.70 18.24 14.24
C ILE A 155 2.25 19.25 13.18
N ALA A 156 0.94 19.46 13.09
CA ALA A 156 0.36 20.51 12.26
C ALA A 156 0.75 21.89 12.78
N PRO A 157 1.29 22.78 11.94
CA PRO A 157 1.74 24.12 12.36
C PRO A 157 0.59 25.10 12.60
N GLN A 158 -0.62 24.80 12.08
CA GLN A 158 -1.78 25.67 12.11
C GLN A 158 -3.09 24.89 12.04
N ASP A 159 -4.18 25.52 12.38
CA ASP A 159 -5.53 25.01 12.07
C ASP A 159 -5.76 25.04 10.56
N GLY A 160 -6.50 24.05 10.04
CA GLY A 160 -6.82 23.98 8.61
C GLY A 160 -6.95 22.57 8.08
N TRP A 161 -6.28 22.31 6.97
CA TRP A 161 -6.36 21.06 6.22
C TRP A 161 -4.98 20.65 5.73
N VAL A 162 -4.76 19.34 5.62
CA VAL A 162 -3.66 18.81 4.80
C VAL A 162 -4.07 18.97 3.34
N VAL A 163 -3.49 19.93 2.64
CA VAL A 163 -3.88 20.23 1.26
C VAL A 163 -3.14 19.40 0.23
N LYS A 164 -1.97 18.87 0.61
CA LYS A 164 -1.19 17.98 -0.24
C LYS A 164 -0.18 17.19 0.59
N MET A 165 -0.01 15.92 0.22
CA MET A 165 1.18 15.13 0.54
C MET A 165 1.96 14.87 -0.74
N ASP A 166 3.28 14.95 -0.66
CA ASP A 166 4.17 14.48 -1.73
C ASP A 166 4.62 13.06 -1.38
N THR A 167 4.02 12.06 -2.01
CA THR A 167 4.26 10.66 -1.69
C THR A 167 5.69 10.22 -2.02
N GLU A 168 6.34 10.84 -3.01
CA GLU A 168 7.75 10.60 -3.30
C GLU A 168 8.64 11.08 -2.14
N ILE A 169 8.36 12.26 -1.58
CA ILE A 169 9.05 12.77 -0.39
C ILE A 169 8.76 11.89 0.83
N CYS A 170 7.52 11.44 1.02
CA CYS A 170 7.17 10.51 2.10
C CYS A 170 8.00 9.21 2.03
N GLY A 171 8.08 8.60 0.83
CA GLY A 171 8.89 7.41 0.62
C GLY A 171 10.41 7.66 0.83
N LYS A 172 10.93 8.76 0.32
CA LYS A 172 12.33 9.16 0.56
C LYS A 172 12.62 9.43 2.03
N THR A 173 11.65 10.00 2.76
CA THR A 173 11.78 10.18 4.21
C THR A 173 11.96 8.84 4.92
N ALA A 174 11.20 7.81 4.54
CA ALA A 174 11.37 6.47 5.11
C ALA A 174 12.78 5.90 4.83
N VAL A 175 13.36 6.17 3.65
CA VAL A 175 14.75 5.80 3.33
C VAL A 175 15.74 6.54 4.24
N VAL A 176 15.57 7.86 4.42
CA VAL A 176 16.42 8.68 5.32
C VAL A 176 16.37 8.17 6.76
N LEU A 177 15.20 7.71 7.23
CA LEU A 177 15.04 7.10 8.55
C LEU A 177 15.79 5.76 8.69
N GLY A 178 16.09 5.10 7.56
CA GLY A 178 16.77 3.82 7.51
C GLY A 178 15.91 2.65 7.05
N ALA A 179 14.62 2.86 6.75
CA ALA A 179 13.73 1.80 6.27
C ALA A 179 14.07 1.30 4.86
N GLY A 180 14.85 2.06 4.08
CA GLY A 180 15.33 1.69 2.76
C GLY A 180 16.85 1.88 2.62
N ARG A 181 17.39 1.48 1.48
CA ARG A 181 18.81 1.62 1.16
C ARG A 181 19.07 2.91 0.42
N GLU A 182 19.91 3.79 0.94
CA GLU A 182 20.43 4.94 0.21
C GLU A 182 21.50 4.53 -0.82
N THR A 183 22.31 3.54 -0.46
CA THR A 183 23.35 2.94 -1.32
C THR A 183 23.24 1.42 -1.27
N LYS A 184 23.90 0.74 -2.19
CA LYS A 184 23.92 -0.73 -2.26
C LYS A 184 24.37 -1.38 -0.96
N ASP A 185 25.28 -0.73 -0.24
CA ASP A 185 25.93 -1.26 0.97
C ASP A 185 25.24 -0.77 2.28
N SER A 186 24.20 0.07 2.17
CA SER A 186 23.47 0.56 3.35
C SER A 186 22.73 -0.58 4.05
N ALA A 187 22.87 -0.66 5.36
CA ALA A 187 22.05 -1.54 6.20
C ALA A 187 20.63 -0.97 6.31
N ILE A 188 19.63 -1.86 6.25
CA ILE A 188 18.24 -1.51 6.50
C ILE A 188 17.97 -1.62 7.99
N ASP A 189 17.31 -0.60 8.57
CA ASP A 189 16.69 -0.66 9.89
C ASP A 189 15.24 -1.12 9.72
N PRO A 190 14.90 -2.38 10.04
CA PRO A 190 13.54 -2.90 9.84
C PRO A 190 12.49 -2.21 10.71
N LYS A 191 12.90 -1.55 11.80
CA LYS A 191 12.03 -0.84 12.73
C LYS A 191 11.77 0.63 12.35
N ALA A 192 12.56 1.15 11.37
CA ALA A 192 12.40 2.51 10.91
C ALA A 192 11.16 2.67 10.03
N GLY A 193 10.54 3.85 10.10
CA GLY A 193 9.40 4.17 9.25
C GLY A 193 8.59 5.35 9.76
N ILE A 194 7.40 5.50 9.20
CA ILE A 194 6.49 6.62 9.48
C ILE A 194 5.08 6.08 9.63
N TYR A 195 4.35 6.56 10.63
CA TYR A 195 2.90 6.41 10.74
C TYR A 195 2.24 7.72 10.34
N PHE A 196 1.37 7.70 9.33
CA PHE A 196 0.61 8.85 8.84
C PHE A 196 -0.82 8.80 9.37
N TYR A 197 -1.19 9.70 10.27
CA TYR A 197 -2.53 9.76 10.87
C TYR A 197 -3.47 10.70 10.13
N LYS A 198 -2.91 11.69 9.42
CA LYS A 198 -3.65 12.67 8.62
C LYS A 198 -3.08 12.70 7.21
N LYS A 199 -3.98 12.69 6.25
CA LYS A 199 -3.64 12.64 4.82
C LYS A 199 -4.25 13.82 4.06
N THR A 200 -3.93 13.97 2.81
CA THR A 200 -4.54 14.97 1.92
C THR A 200 -6.06 14.94 2.06
N GLY A 201 -6.67 16.11 2.31
CA GLY A 201 -8.11 16.27 2.54
C GLY A 201 -8.54 16.24 4.00
N ASP A 202 -7.67 15.79 4.92
CA ASP A 202 -8.00 15.74 6.36
C ASP A 202 -7.90 17.09 7.04
N LYS A 203 -8.85 17.34 7.94
CA LYS A 203 -8.83 18.51 8.82
C LYS A 203 -7.84 18.32 9.95
N VAL A 204 -7.13 19.40 10.30
CA VAL A 204 -6.12 19.42 11.37
C VAL A 204 -6.28 20.65 12.26
N LYS A 205 -5.79 20.53 13.50
CA LYS A 205 -5.65 21.64 14.46
C LYS A 205 -4.16 21.92 14.70
N ALA A 206 -3.85 23.16 14.99
CA ALA A 206 -2.50 23.54 15.43
C ALA A 206 -2.04 22.68 16.61
N GLY A 207 -0.84 22.09 16.51
CA GLY A 207 -0.31 21.21 17.54
C GLY A 207 -0.80 19.74 17.47
N GLU A 208 -1.72 19.39 16.55
CA GLU A 208 -2.16 18.00 16.36
C GLU A 208 -1.08 17.17 15.70
N THR A 209 -0.83 15.96 16.24
CA THR A 209 0.09 14.99 15.62
C THR A 209 -0.51 14.47 14.32
N VAL A 210 0.16 14.72 13.21
CA VAL A 210 -0.27 14.29 11.86
C VAL A 210 0.52 13.08 11.35
N ALA A 211 1.73 12.87 11.87
CA ALA A 211 2.54 11.68 11.63
C ALA A 211 3.47 11.42 12.81
N THR A 212 3.95 10.19 12.98
CA THR A 212 5.03 9.83 13.90
C THR A 212 6.14 9.14 13.13
N LEU A 213 7.36 9.65 13.22
CA LEU A 213 8.54 9.07 12.60
C LEU A 213 9.28 8.20 13.62
N CYS A 214 9.83 7.08 13.15
CA CYS A 214 10.48 6.07 13.96
C CYS A 214 11.83 5.71 13.37
N ALA A 215 12.88 5.59 14.20
CA ALA A 215 14.20 5.12 13.79
C ALA A 215 14.99 4.55 14.97
N SER A 216 15.95 3.65 14.70
CA SER A 216 16.90 3.18 15.72
C SER A 216 18.09 4.12 15.92
N ASP A 217 18.28 5.09 15.01
CA ASP A 217 19.32 6.11 15.04
C ASP A 217 18.70 7.52 15.22
N LYS A 218 19.22 8.26 16.21
CA LYS A 218 18.69 9.58 16.55
C LYS A 218 18.96 10.66 15.49
N GLU A 219 20.12 10.59 14.83
CA GLU A 219 20.47 11.56 13.78
C GLU A 219 19.65 11.31 12.51
N LYS A 220 19.41 10.04 12.16
CA LYS A 220 18.49 9.67 11.08
C LYS A 220 17.06 10.13 11.36
N LEU A 221 16.58 9.97 12.61
CA LEU A 221 15.27 10.47 13.01
C LEU A 221 15.15 11.98 12.80
N LYS A 222 16.13 12.74 13.27
CA LYS A 222 16.18 14.20 13.10
C LYS A 222 16.20 14.62 11.62
N ALA A 223 17.04 13.96 10.82
CA ALA A 223 17.12 14.20 9.38
C ALA A 223 15.80 13.89 8.69
N GLY A 224 15.14 12.76 9.04
CA GLY A 224 13.84 12.36 8.50
C GLY A 224 12.74 13.39 8.80
N VAL A 225 12.69 13.92 10.03
CA VAL A 225 11.72 14.97 10.39
C VAL A 225 11.91 16.23 9.56
N GLU A 226 13.15 16.67 9.37
CA GLU A 226 13.44 17.84 8.52
C GLU A 226 13.09 17.57 7.04
N TYR A 227 13.33 16.34 6.57
CA TYR A 227 13.03 15.98 5.19
C TYR A 227 11.52 15.94 4.94
N LEU A 228 10.71 15.40 5.87
CA LEU A 228 9.25 15.29 5.76
C LEU A 228 8.55 16.65 5.64
N LYS A 229 9.12 17.71 6.18
CA LYS A 229 8.59 19.09 6.05
C LYS A 229 8.36 19.50 4.59
N ASN A 230 9.15 18.95 3.67
CA ASN A 230 9.03 19.26 2.24
C ASN A 230 7.91 18.46 1.55
N GLY A 231 7.36 17.45 2.22
CA GLY A 231 6.33 16.55 1.67
C GLY A 231 4.94 16.74 2.26
N TYR A 232 4.76 17.66 3.22
CA TYR A 232 3.50 17.87 3.92
C TYR A 232 3.07 19.33 3.84
N PHE A 233 1.94 19.59 3.19
CA PHE A 233 1.47 20.95 2.93
C PHE A 233 0.13 21.19 3.63
N PHE A 234 0.05 22.31 4.35
CA PHE A 234 -1.13 22.74 5.09
C PHE A 234 -1.74 24.00 4.47
N GLY A 235 -3.06 24.12 4.53
CA GLY A 235 -3.79 25.28 4.01
C GLY A 235 -5.12 25.50 4.72
N ASN A 236 -5.80 26.60 4.38
CA ASN A 236 -7.02 27.05 5.05
C ASN A 236 -8.30 26.49 4.40
N GLN A 237 -8.19 25.79 3.28
CA GLN A 237 -9.32 25.25 2.53
C GLN A 237 -9.18 23.75 2.33
N GLN A 238 -10.30 23.05 2.40
CA GLN A 238 -10.35 21.63 2.05
C GLN A 238 -10.07 21.46 0.55
N VAL A 239 -9.37 20.39 0.23
CA VAL A 239 -9.13 19.96 -1.17
C VAL A 239 -9.91 18.67 -1.44
N ASP A 240 -10.29 18.49 -2.71
CA ASP A 240 -10.89 17.25 -3.17
C ASP A 240 -9.83 16.13 -3.15
N THR A 241 -10.25 14.95 -2.73
CA THR A 241 -9.41 13.75 -2.72
C THR A 241 -9.84 12.81 -3.84
N MET A 242 -8.87 12.19 -4.48
CA MET A 242 -9.15 11.15 -5.46
C MET A 242 -9.51 9.84 -4.77
N LYS A 243 -10.35 9.03 -5.44
CA LYS A 243 -10.63 7.65 -5.00
C LYS A 243 -9.35 6.81 -5.01
N ASN A 244 -9.31 5.76 -4.21
CA ASN A 244 -8.17 4.83 -4.18
C ASN A 244 -8.07 4.03 -5.48
N ILE A 245 -9.20 3.63 -6.05
CA ILE A 245 -9.27 2.93 -7.33
C ILE A 245 -9.82 3.91 -8.38
N ILE A 246 -9.01 4.15 -9.38
CA ILE A 246 -9.22 5.19 -10.39
C ILE A 246 -9.88 4.64 -11.64
N ALA A 247 -9.42 3.49 -12.12
CA ALA A 247 -9.96 2.84 -13.29
C ALA A 247 -9.64 1.34 -13.32
N GLU A 248 -10.42 0.61 -14.10
CA GLU A 248 -10.17 -0.79 -14.42
C GLU A 248 -10.05 -0.94 -15.94
N VAL A 249 -9.05 -1.70 -16.37
CA VAL A 249 -8.77 -1.92 -17.80
C VAL A 249 -8.80 -3.42 -18.08
N THR A 250 -9.63 -3.80 -19.05
CA THR A 250 -9.69 -5.15 -19.62
C THR A 250 -9.36 -5.07 -21.10
N LYS A 251 -9.35 -6.20 -21.80
CA LYS A 251 -9.17 -6.20 -23.28
C LYS A 251 -10.26 -5.45 -24.01
N ASP A 252 -11.48 -5.40 -23.44
CA ASP A 252 -12.68 -4.90 -24.11
C ASP A 252 -13.10 -3.51 -23.62
N SER A 253 -12.61 -3.06 -22.46
CA SER A 253 -13.10 -1.83 -21.81
C SER A 253 -12.07 -1.12 -20.94
N VAL A 254 -12.29 0.18 -20.77
CA VAL A 254 -11.72 1.00 -19.70
C VAL A 254 -12.89 1.57 -18.93
N THR A 255 -13.01 1.21 -17.66
CA THR A 255 -14.07 1.71 -16.77
C THR A 255 -13.43 2.71 -15.79
N ASP A 256 -13.91 3.94 -15.82
CA ASP A 256 -13.49 5.04 -14.94
C ASP A 256 -14.34 5.03 -13.66
N ASN A 257 -13.72 5.14 -12.48
CA ASN A 257 -14.37 5.13 -11.18
C ASN A 257 -14.48 6.53 -10.55
#